data_02de003e855e836fead56aeea7ce9d95
#
_entry.id   02de003e855e836fead56aeea7ce9d95
#
_cell.length_a   1.000
_cell.length_b   1.000
_cell.length_c   1.000
_cell.angle_alpha   90.00
_cell.angle_beta   90.00
_cell.angle_gamma   90.00
#
_symmetry.space_group_name_H-M   'P 1'
#
loop_
_entity.id
_entity.type
_entity.pdbx_description
1 polymer ?
#
loop_
_entity_poly.entity_id
_entity_poly.type
_entity_poly.pdbx_seq_one_letter_code
_entity_poly.pdbx_strand_id
1 'polypeptide(L)'
;MKRLSRDFTRGEKVLLLLLALVLVGLAYYFIVDRPVRSAMESARAEKEALVTELTTLQARIARLEKMQAELEALQANPEVSKMGSYNNSKAELDFMNELLDETDEYTVTFTGVTRDGDQVRRNFNLKFTVQDFATAERLLKKIYSCDMRCLLNDINYSRSRTYYNSTDRLRYGRDYYERVNVNATATFYETMVGGTADAGLPESERAAS
;
A
#
# COMPACT_ATOMS: atom_id res chain seq x y z
N MET A 1 -51.57 -51.36 -48.51
CA MET A 1 -51.34 -49.92 -48.52
C MET A 1 -52.08 -49.27 -49.68
N LYS A 2 -53.25 -48.63 -49.36
CA LYS A 2 -54.05 -47.98 -50.46
C LYS A 2 -53.37 -46.68 -50.79
N ARG A 3 -52.82 -46.56 -51.99
CA ARG A 3 -52.27 -45.35 -52.54
C ARG A 3 -53.38 -44.33 -52.73
N LEU A 4 -53.24 -43.19 -52.10
CA LEU A 4 -54.07 -41.99 -52.26
C LEU A 4 -53.83 -41.39 -53.65
N SER A 5 -54.48 -41.97 -54.68
CA SER A 5 -54.59 -41.36 -55.98
C SER A 5 -55.94 -40.68 -56.09
N ARG A 6 -56.08 -39.57 -55.47
CA ARG A 6 -57.23 -38.67 -55.62
C ARG A 6 -56.74 -37.51 -56.53
N ASP A 7 -57.38 -37.33 -57.68
CA ASP A 7 -57.09 -36.19 -58.54
C ASP A 7 -57.48 -34.90 -57.83
N PHE A 8 -56.47 -34.09 -57.53
CA PHE A 8 -56.68 -32.82 -56.87
C PHE A 8 -57.42 -31.83 -57.72
N THR A 9 -58.45 -31.19 -57.18
CA THR A 9 -59.16 -30.08 -57.87
C THR A 9 -58.22 -28.91 -58.09
N ARG A 10 -58.55 -28.02 -59.02
CA ARG A 10 -57.70 -26.85 -59.36
C ARG A 10 -57.45 -25.99 -58.11
N GLY A 11 -58.42 -25.84 -57.19
CA GLY A 11 -58.30 -25.11 -55.95
C GLY A 11 -57.34 -25.79 -54.96
N GLU A 12 -57.37 -27.13 -54.83
CA GLU A 12 -56.47 -27.90 -53.93
C GLU A 12 -55.03 -27.81 -54.41
N LYS A 13 -54.78 -27.75 -55.73
CA LYS A 13 -53.45 -27.55 -56.34
C LYS A 13 -52.85 -26.16 -55.95
N VAL A 14 -53.69 -25.11 -56.07
CA VAL A 14 -53.30 -23.76 -55.69
C VAL A 14 -52.99 -23.68 -54.14
N LEU A 15 -53.84 -24.33 -53.33
CA LEU A 15 -53.61 -24.35 -51.86
C LEU A 15 -52.32 -25.11 -51.52
N LEU A 16 -52.04 -26.24 -52.17
CA LEU A 16 -50.79 -26.98 -52.02
C LEU A 16 -49.54 -26.17 -52.43
N LEU A 17 -49.65 -25.42 -53.50
CA LEU A 17 -48.56 -24.54 -53.95
C LEU A 17 -48.32 -23.42 -52.96
N LEU A 18 -49.37 -22.80 -52.41
CA LEU A 18 -49.27 -21.77 -51.43
C LEU A 18 -48.68 -22.32 -50.12
N LEU A 19 -49.11 -23.54 -49.70
CA LEU A 19 -48.53 -24.22 -48.54
C LEU A 19 -47.02 -24.51 -48.76
N ALA A 20 -46.66 -25.01 -49.94
CA ALA A 20 -45.25 -25.25 -50.27
C ALA A 20 -44.39 -23.96 -50.21
N LEU A 21 -44.95 -22.85 -50.70
CA LEU A 21 -44.25 -21.55 -50.68
C LEU A 21 -44.05 -21.04 -49.23
N VAL A 22 -45.06 -21.22 -48.40
CA VAL A 22 -44.95 -20.89 -46.96
C VAL A 22 -43.89 -21.76 -46.26
N LEU A 23 -43.90 -23.09 -46.58
CA LEU A 23 -42.90 -24.00 -46.00
C LEU A 23 -41.47 -23.64 -46.44
N VAL A 24 -41.26 -23.27 -47.70
CA VAL A 24 -39.96 -22.80 -48.20
C VAL A 24 -39.54 -21.50 -47.51
N GLY A 25 -40.47 -20.55 -47.33
CA GLY A 25 -40.22 -19.32 -46.59
C GLY A 25 -39.82 -19.56 -45.12
N LEU A 26 -40.53 -20.46 -44.45
CA LEU A 26 -40.19 -20.87 -43.07
C LEU A 26 -38.85 -21.58 -43.02
N ALA A 27 -38.58 -22.48 -43.96
CA ALA A 27 -37.29 -23.17 -44.02
C ALA A 27 -36.13 -22.18 -44.25
N TYR A 28 -36.30 -21.20 -45.13
CA TYR A 28 -35.33 -20.14 -45.34
C TYR A 28 -35.10 -19.31 -44.07
N TYR A 29 -36.18 -18.91 -43.40
CA TYR A 29 -36.10 -18.16 -42.15
C TYR A 29 -35.33 -18.91 -41.07
N PHE A 30 -35.63 -20.19 -40.82
CA PHE A 30 -35.00 -21.00 -39.79
C PHE A 30 -33.56 -21.42 -40.12
N ILE A 31 -33.27 -21.70 -41.40
CA ILE A 31 -31.96 -22.24 -41.80
C ILE A 31 -30.97 -21.14 -42.12
N VAL A 32 -31.41 -20.00 -42.65
CA VAL A 32 -30.53 -18.94 -43.13
C VAL A 32 -30.61 -17.68 -42.26
N ASP A 33 -31.79 -17.09 -42.13
CA ASP A 33 -31.95 -15.78 -41.49
C ASP A 33 -31.61 -15.80 -39.98
N ARG A 34 -32.14 -16.77 -39.27
CA ARG A 34 -31.94 -16.90 -37.84
C ARG A 34 -30.47 -17.15 -37.42
N PRO A 35 -29.73 -18.12 -38.02
CA PRO A 35 -28.33 -18.35 -37.65
C PRO A 35 -27.41 -17.19 -38.07
N VAL A 36 -27.70 -16.55 -39.18
CA VAL A 36 -26.93 -15.37 -39.63
C VAL A 36 -27.08 -14.21 -38.65
N ARG A 37 -28.31 -13.92 -38.21
CA ARG A 37 -28.54 -12.86 -37.20
C ARG A 37 -27.87 -13.19 -35.89
N SER A 38 -27.99 -14.41 -35.41
CA SER A 38 -27.34 -14.81 -34.15
C SER A 38 -25.82 -14.75 -34.21
N ALA A 39 -25.24 -15.12 -35.37
CA ALA A 39 -23.78 -14.98 -35.60
C ALA A 39 -23.33 -13.52 -35.66
N MET A 40 -24.15 -12.64 -36.24
CA MET A 40 -23.85 -11.21 -36.25
C MET A 40 -23.96 -10.57 -34.86
N GLU A 41 -24.97 -10.98 -34.08
CA GLU A 41 -25.12 -10.51 -32.67
C GLU A 41 -23.97 -10.98 -31.81
N SER A 42 -23.55 -12.25 -31.90
CA SER A 42 -22.42 -12.77 -31.14
C SER A 42 -21.10 -12.08 -31.54
N ALA A 43 -20.86 -11.84 -32.84
CA ALA A 43 -19.68 -11.12 -33.31
C ALA A 43 -19.66 -9.64 -32.84
N ARG A 44 -20.83 -9.00 -32.76
CA ARG A 44 -20.94 -7.65 -32.19
C ARG A 44 -20.64 -7.63 -30.68
N ALA A 45 -21.22 -8.57 -29.94
CA ALA A 45 -20.97 -8.70 -28.52
C ALA A 45 -19.48 -8.98 -28.20
N GLU A 46 -18.85 -9.85 -28.99
CA GLU A 46 -17.41 -10.13 -28.89
C GLU A 46 -16.57 -8.88 -29.18
N LYS A 47 -16.91 -8.14 -30.23
CA LYS A 47 -16.24 -6.87 -30.52
C LYS A 47 -16.38 -5.84 -29.41
N GLU A 48 -17.58 -5.69 -28.85
CA GLU A 48 -17.80 -4.78 -27.70
C GLU A 48 -17.03 -5.22 -26.45
N ALA A 49 -16.96 -6.53 -26.18
CA ALA A 49 -16.17 -7.08 -25.10
C ALA A 49 -14.67 -6.78 -25.27
N LEU A 50 -14.13 -7.01 -26.49
CA LEU A 50 -12.73 -6.71 -26.81
C LEU A 50 -12.42 -5.22 -26.73
N VAL A 51 -13.31 -4.35 -27.18
CA VAL A 51 -13.14 -2.89 -27.04
C VAL A 51 -13.12 -2.49 -25.56
N THR A 52 -13.98 -3.07 -24.75
CA THR A 52 -14.01 -2.83 -23.29
C THR A 52 -12.72 -3.31 -22.62
N GLU A 53 -12.22 -4.48 -22.99
CA GLU A 53 -10.95 -5.01 -22.51
C GLU A 53 -9.78 -4.10 -22.89
N LEU A 54 -9.71 -3.67 -24.15
CA LEU A 54 -8.69 -2.72 -24.61
C LEU A 54 -8.72 -1.41 -23.81
N THR A 55 -9.91 -0.84 -23.57
CA THR A 55 -10.01 0.40 -22.79
C THR A 55 -9.56 0.21 -21.34
N THR A 56 -9.86 -0.95 -20.74
CA THR A 56 -9.39 -1.27 -19.38
C THR A 56 -7.88 -1.48 -19.30
N LEU A 57 -7.30 -2.13 -20.30
CA LEU A 57 -5.85 -2.31 -20.41
C LEU A 57 -5.13 -0.97 -20.61
N GLN A 58 -5.65 -0.11 -21.48
CA GLN A 58 -5.10 1.25 -21.69
C GLN A 58 -5.15 2.08 -20.39
N ALA A 59 -6.27 2.01 -19.64
CA ALA A 59 -6.39 2.69 -18.37
C ALA A 59 -5.37 2.15 -17.31
N ARG A 60 -5.10 0.84 -17.33
CA ARG A 60 -4.07 0.24 -16.45
C ARG A 60 -2.67 0.71 -16.83
N ILE A 61 -2.35 0.74 -18.13
CA ILE A 61 -1.04 1.23 -18.60
C ILE A 61 -0.84 2.69 -18.21
N ALA A 62 -1.81 3.56 -18.46
CA ALA A 62 -1.73 4.97 -18.08
C ALA A 62 -1.55 5.17 -16.56
N ARG A 63 -2.18 4.30 -15.76
CA ARG A 63 -2.00 4.32 -14.30
C ARG A 63 -0.60 3.89 -13.89
N LEU A 64 -0.04 2.85 -14.51
CA LEU A 64 1.32 2.39 -14.25
C LEU A 64 2.37 3.44 -14.65
N GLU A 65 2.21 4.08 -15.81
CA GLU A 65 3.08 5.18 -16.25
C GLU A 65 3.04 6.36 -15.27
N LYS A 66 1.85 6.73 -14.79
CA LYS A 66 1.71 7.76 -13.77
C LYS A 66 2.41 7.39 -12.46
N MET A 67 2.22 6.15 -11.99
CA MET A 67 2.90 5.65 -10.78
C MET A 67 4.42 5.62 -10.95
N GLN A 68 4.91 5.24 -12.13
CA GLN A 68 6.34 5.25 -12.42
C GLN A 68 6.90 6.68 -12.41
N ALA A 69 6.23 7.65 -13.03
CA ALA A 69 6.62 9.05 -12.99
C ALA A 69 6.60 9.62 -11.56
N GLU A 70 5.62 9.25 -10.74
CA GLU A 70 5.56 9.63 -9.33
C GLU A 70 6.74 9.04 -8.53
N LEU A 71 7.09 7.77 -8.77
CA LEU A 71 8.24 7.11 -8.14
C LEU A 71 9.56 7.78 -8.53
N GLU A 72 9.76 8.10 -9.81
CA GLU A 72 10.94 8.82 -10.29
C GLU A 72 11.04 10.22 -9.66
N ALA A 73 9.91 10.93 -9.55
CA ALA A 73 9.86 12.23 -8.89
C ALA A 73 10.20 12.15 -7.38
N LEU A 74 9.70 11.10 -6.69
CA LEU A 74 10.01 10.85 -5.29
C LEU A 74 11.48 10.46 -5.09
N GLN A 75 12.05 9.65 -5.99
CA GLN A 75 13.47 9.26 -5.92
C GLN A 75 14.41 10.44 -6.19
N ALA A 76 13.98 11.41 -7.02
CA ALA A 76 14.72 12.62 -7.30
C ALA A 76 14.66 13.67 -6.18
N ASN A 77 13.73 13.52 -5.24
CA ASN A 77 13.56 14.46 -4.13
C ASN A 77 14.46 14.04 -2.94
N PRO A 78 15.51 14.83 -2.60
CA PRO A 78 16.40 14.50 -1.49
C PRO A 78 15.76 14.59 -0.10
N GLU A 79 14.58 15.24 0.02
CA GLU A 79 13.87 15.37 1.29
C GLU A 79 13.01 14.14 1.66
N VAL A 80 12.85 13.18 0.74
CA VAL A 80 12.11 11.96 1.03
C VAL A 80 13.00 10.98 1.77
N SER A 81 12.73 10.76 3.05
CA SER A 81 13.41 9.74 3.85
C SER A 81 13.24 8.35 3.20
N LYS A 82 14.34 7.66 2.95
CA LYS A 82 14.34 6.33 2.35
C LYS A 82 13.97 5.29 3.41
N MET A 83 13.09 4.38 3.05
CA MET A 83 12.84 3.22 3.88
C MET A 83 14.04 2.27 3.76
N GLY A 84 14.72 2.00 4.88
CA GLY A 84 15.84 1.05 4.92
C GLY A 84 15.38 -0.36 4.60
N SER A 85 16.26 -1.20 4.07
CA SER A 85 15.99 -2.64 3.96
C SER A 85 15.97 -3.28 5.35
N TYR A 86 15.23 -4.37 5.46
CA TYR A 86 15.05 -5.09 6.72
C TYR A 86 16.39 -5.44 7.40
N ASN A 87 16.35 -5.46 8.74
CA ASN A 87 17.47 -5.65 9.66
C ASN A 87 18.45 -4.46 9.72
N ASN A 88 17.91 -3.25 9.65
CA ASN A 88 18.67 -2.02 9.80
C ASN A 88 18.86 -1.59 11.29
N SER A 89 18.47 -2.46 12.23
CA SER A 89 18.44 -2.18 13.68
C SER A 89 19.75 -1.64 14.24
N LYS A 90 20.88 -2.09 13.70
CA LYS A 90 22.20 -1.60 14.14
C LYS A 90 22.40 -0.14 13.75
N ALA A 91 22.09 0.22 12.50
CA ALA A 91 22.24 1.60 12.04
C ALA A 91 21.27 2.55 12.76
N GLU A 92 20.05 2.09 13.05
CA GLU A 92 19.04 2.83 13.82
C GLU A 92 19.54 3.08 15.26
N LEU A 93 20.11 2.05 15.90
CA LEU A 93 20.64 2.16 17.26
C LEU A 93 21.89 3.04 17.30
N ASP A 94 22.81 2.88 16.36
CA ASP A 94 24.03 3.70 16.27
C ASP A 94 23.65 5.17 16.07
N PHE A 95 22.69 5.48 15.20
CA PHE A 95 22.15 6.82 15.00
C PHE A 95 21.54 7.40 16.29
N MET A 96 20.70 6.61 16.98
CA MET A 96 20.08 7.05 18.22
C MET A 96 21.10 7.32 19.32
N ASN A 97 22.11 6.47 19.45
CA ASN A 97 23.18 6.65 20.43
C ASN A 97 24.00 7.91 20.11
N GLU A 98 24.42 8.09 18.86
CA GLU A 98 25.17 9.29 18.46
C GLU A 98 24.38 10.58 18.70
N LEU A 99 23.07 10.57 18.37
CA LEU A 99 22.23 11.74 18.56
C LEU A 99 21.99 12.07 20.03
N LEU A 100 21.80 11.04 20.87
CA LEU A 100 21.48 11.22 22.29
C LEU A 100 22.71 11.39 23.18
N ASP A 101 23.92 11.19 22.65
CA ASP A 101 25.16 11.47 23.39
C ASP A 101 25.28 12.97 23.79
N GLU A 102 24.55 13.86 23.11
CA GLU A 102 24.42 15.27 23.49
C GLU A 102 23.53 15.49 24.74
N THR A 103 22.87 14.46 25.27
CA THR A 103 21.93 14.56 26.38
C THR A 103 22.60 14.31 27.74
N ASP A 104 22.00 14.81 28.81
CA ASP A 104 22.51 14.54 30.17
C ASP A 104 22.34 13.06 30.56
N GLU A 105 21.22 12.46 30.19
CA GLU A 105 20.86 11.07 30.44
C GLU A 105 19.85 10.61 29.39
N TYR A 106 19.99 9.39 28.89
CA TYR A 106 19.02 8.81 27.98
C TYR A 106 18.83 7.31 28.18
N THR A 107 17.68 6.83 27.76
CA THR A 107 17.34 5.41 27.68
C THR A 107 16.57 5.15 26.40
N VAL A 108 17.06 4.21 25.61
CA VAL A 108 16.39 3.70 24.41
C VAL A 108 16.01 2.25 24.67
N THR A 109 14.72 1.94 24.59
CA THR A 109 14.24 0.57 24.82
C THR A 109 13.48 0.10 23.59
N PHE A 110 13.93 -0.98 22.98
CA PHE A 110 13.20 -1.67 21.93
C PHE A 110 11.96 -2.36 22.53
N THR A 111 10.78 -2.08 22.00
CA THR A 111 9.52 -2.65 22.48
C THR A 111 8.97 -3.75 21.61
N GLY A 112 9.40 -3.84 20.37
CA GLY A 112 9.00 -4.92 19.47
C GLY A 112 9.20 -4.60 18.01
N VAL A 113 9.10 -5.65 17.20
CA VAL A 113 9.10 -5.61 15.75
C VAL A 113 7.78 -6.19 15.28
N THR A 114 7.07 -5.49 14.40
CA THR A 114 5.83 -5.98 13.78
C THR A 114 5.97 -5.93 12.26
N ARG A 115 5.41 -6.92 11.58
CA ARG A 115 5.41 -7.01 10.12
C ARG A 115 3.99 -6.84 9.58
N ASP A 116 3.86 -6.08 8.52
CA ASP A 116 2.61 -5.89 7.79
C ASP A 116 2.92 -5.96 6.27
N GLY A 117 2.75 -7.13 5.68
CA GLY A 117 3.19 -7.43 4.32
C GLY A 117 4.71 -7.29 4.16
N ASP A 118 5.14 -6.39 3.28
CA ASP A 118 6.55 -6.07 3.04
C ASP A 118 7.10 -4.97 3.95
N GLN A 119 6.27 -4.39 4.80
CA GLN A 119 6.66 -3.35 5.74
C GLN A 119 6.96 -3.94 7.11
N VAL A 120 8.10 -3.58 7.68
CA VAL A 120 8.49 -3.89 9.05
C VAL A 120 8.49 -2.60 9.86
N ARG A 121 7.90 -2.65 11.05
CA ARG A 121 7.86 -1.55 12.01
C ARG A 121 8.63 -1.94 13.26
N ARG A 122 9.63 -1.14 13.60
CA ARG A 122 10.44 -1.33 14.79
C ARG A 122 10.16 -0.21 15.76
N ASN A 123 9.63 -0.55 16.93
CA ASN A 123 9.18 0.41 17.92
C ASN A 123 10.21 0.56 19.05
N PHE A 124 10.43 1.81 19.44
CA PHE A 124 11.29 2.17 20.58
C PHE A 124 10.55 3.08 21.53
N ASN A 125 10.81 2.90 22.82
CA ASN A 125 10.53 3.92 23.82
C ASN A 125 11.80 4.71 24.07
N LEU A 126 11.69 6.01 23.89
CA LEU A 126 12.76 6.97 24.03
C LEU A 126 12.53 7.84 25.25
N LYS A 127 13.50 7.88 26.16
CA LYS A 127 13.51 8.78 27.31
C LYS A 127 14.84 9.49 27.35
N PHE A 128 14.84 10.81 27.48
CA PHE A 128 16.08 11.56 27.66
C PHE A 128 15.85 12.84 28.43
N THR A 129 16.92 13.34 29.03
CA THR A 129 16.92 14.56 29.85
C THR A 129 17.89 15.56 29.27
N VAL A 130 17.44 16.80 29.08
CA VAL A 130 18.22 17.92 28.56
C VAL A 130 18.05 19.17 29.39
N GLN A 131 18.93 20.15 29.19
CA GLN A 131 18.95 21.39 29.98
C GLN A 131 17.78 22.32 29.67
N ASP A 132 17.31 22.34 28.42
CA ASP A 132 16.26 23.26 27.98
C ASP A 132 15.34 22.64 26.89
N PHE A 133 14.21 23.27 26.71
CA PHE A 133 13.18 22.84 25.76
C PHE A 133 13.65 22.96 24.29
N ALA A 134 14.45 23.98 23.96
CA ALA A 134 14.92 24.19 22.59
C ALA A 134 15.88 23.05 22.17
N THR A 135 16.71 22.57 23.07
CA THR A 135 17.55 21.39 22.86
C THR A 135 16.72 20.13 22.65
N ALA A 136 15.68 19.94 23.48
CA ALA A 136 14.75 18.82 23.31
C ALA A 136 14.09 18.82 21.93
N GLU A 137 13.54 19.95 21.51
CA GLU A 137 12.89 20.12 20.20
C GLU A 137 13.87 19.89 19.05
N ARG A 138 15.08 20.41 19.13
CA ARG A 138 16.13 20.21 18.12
C ARG A 138 16.48 18.74 17.95
N LEU A 139 16.62 17.98 19.03
CA LEU A 139 16.90 16.53 18.99
C LEU A 139 15.75 15.75 18.38
N LEU A 140 14.51 16.02 18.78
CA LEU A 140 13.34 15.37 18.18
C LEU A 140 13.20 15.70 16.69
N LYS A 141 13.50 16.94 16.29
CA LYS A 141 13.51 17.33 14.88
C LYS A 141 14.59 16.59 14.09
N LYS A 142 15.79 16.39 14.65
CA LYS A 142 16.85 15.59 14.02
C LYS A 142 16.40 14.12 13.83
N ILE A 143 15.68 13.52 14.81
CA ILE A 143 15.13 12.17 14.66
C ILE A 143 14.08 12.13 13.53
N TYR A 144 13.18 13.10 13.49
CA TYR A 144 12.14 13.17 12.47
C TYR A 144 12.71 13.40 11.06
N SER A 145 13.79 14.19 10.94
CA SER A 145 14.42 14.55 9.66
C SER A 145 15.60 13.66 9.28
N CYS A 146 15.80 12.52 9.94
CA CYS A 146 16.89 11.61 9.60
C CYS A 146 16.63 10.91 8.25
N ASP A 147 17.69 10.35 7.65
CA ASP A 147 17.61 9.63 6.37
C ASP A 147 16.75 8.37 6.45
N MET A 148 16.57 7.83 7.66
CA MET A 148 15.71 6.68 7.92
C MET A 148 14.28 7.13 8.17
N ARG A 149 13.30 6.42 7.60
CA ARG A 149 11.89 6.74 7.83
C ARG A 149 11.49 6.45 9.27
N CYS A 150 11.37 7.50 10.06
CA CYS A 150 10.96 7.43 11.47
C CYS A 150 9.70 8.25 11.72
N LEU A 151 8.79 7.70 12.52
CA LEU A 151 7.62 8.39 13.03
C LEU A 151 7.74 8.53 14.54
N LEU A 152 7.55 9.75 15.05
CA LEU A 152 7.51 10.03 16.47
C LEU A 152 6.06 10.18 16.95
N ASN A 153 5.71 9.45 18.00
CA ASN A 153 4.40 9.47 18.64
C ASN A 153 4.56 9.71 20.15
N ASP A 154 3.45 10.06 20.79
CA ASP A 154 3.33 10.15 22.24
C ASP A 154 4.41 11.01 22.92
N ILE A 155 4.76 12.14 22.27
CA ILE A 155 5.79 13.03 22.78
C ILE A 155 5.25 13.75 24.02
N ASN A 156 5.91 13.53 25.15
CA ASN A 156 5.59 14.16 26.42
C ASN A 156 6.81 14.85 27.00
N TYR A 157 6.62 16.09 27.42
CA TYR A 157 7.64 16.91 28.08
C TYR A 157 7.27 17.14 29.54
N SER A 158 8.21 16.92 30.42
CA SER A 158 8.05 17.27 31.82
C SER A 158 9.27 18.05 32.31
N ARG A 159 9.05 19.07 33.18
CA ARG A 159 10.12 19.79 33.81
C ARG A 159 10.42 19.17 35.18
N SER A 160 11.70 18.95 35.46
CA SER A 160 12.19 18.60 36.78
C SER A 160 13.08 19.70 37.31
N ARG A 161 13.01 19.91 38.65
CA ARG A 161 13.89 20.82 39.36
C ARG A 161 14.81 20.01 40.26
N THR A 162 16.10 20.20 40.08
CA THR A 162 17.10 19.60 40.96
C THR A 162 17.74 20.71 41.77
N TYR A 163 17.69 20.57 43.09
CA TYR A 163 18.27 21.57 44.01
C TYR A 163 19.76 21.32 44.15
N TYR A 164 20.52 22.41 44.08
CA TYR A 164 21.94 22.36 44.36
C TYR A 164 22.20 22.04 45.83
N ASN A 165 23.30 21.35 46.10
CA ASN A 165 23.83 21.23 47.46
C ASN A 165 24.37 22.58 47.94
N SER A 166 24.70 22.70 49.22
CA SER A 166 25.15 23.97 49.84
C SER A 166 26.39 24.57 49.18
N THR A 167 27.30 23.74 48.71
CA THR A 167 28.55 24.17 48.06
C THR A 167 28.29 24.69 46.65
N ASP A 168 27.45 24.02 45.87
CA ASP A 168 27.10 24.42 44.51
C ASP A 168 26.19 25.66 44.50
N ARG A 169 25.33 25.84 45.51
CA ARG A 169 24.54 27.06 45.66
C ARG A 169 25.45 28.29 45.78
N LEU A 170 26.51 28.20 46.58
CA LEU A 170 27.50 29.27 46.73
C LEU A 170 28.26 29.53 45.41
N ARG A 171 28.54 28.49 44.64
CA ARG A 171 29.29 28.58 43.40
C ARG A 171 28.48 29.17 42.25
N TYR A 172 27.20 28.79 42.14
CA TYR A 172 26.35 29.17 41.00
C TYR A 172 25.36 30.29 41.29
N GLY A 173 25.21 30.69 42.54
CA GLY A 173 24.29 31.77 42.96
C GLY A 173 22.82 31.45 42.74
N ARG A 174 22.48 30.18 42.59
CA ARG A 174 21.12 29.68 42.33
C ARG A 174 20.82 28.51 43.27
N ASP A 175 19.55 28.37 43.62
CA ASP A 175 19.09 27.29 44.54
C ASP A 175 18.82 25.98 43.79
N TYR A 176 18.49 26.06 42.54
CA TYR A 176 18.15 24.92 41.73
C TYR A 176 18.49 25.15 40.24
N TYR A 177 18.54 24.10 39.50
CA TYR A 177 18.52 24.11 38.02
C TYR A 177 17.31 23.31 37.50
N GLU A 178 16.79 23.76 36.39
CA GLU A 178 15.69 23.08 35.72
C GLU A 178 16.23 22.20 34.61
N ARG A 179 15.59 21.05 34.41
CA ARG A 179 15.84 20.12 33.29
C ARG A 179 14.53 19.74 32.62
N VAL A 180 14.60 19.40 31.37
CA VAL A 180 13.46 18.92 30.60
C VAL A 180 13.63 17.44 30.35
N ASN A 181 12.70 16.65 30.85
CA ASN A 181 12.60 15.22 30.58
C ASN A 181 11.65 15.03 29.43
N VAL A 182 12.07 14.27 28.43
CA VAL A 182 11.29 13.92 27.24
C VAL A 182 11.03 12.43 27.24
N ASN A 183 9.77 12.06 27.02
CA ASN A 183 9.38 10.69 26.72
C ASN A 183 8.72 10.70 25.35
N ALA A 184 9.10 9.81 24.45
CA ALA A 184 8.51 9.67 23.13
C ALA A 184 8.55 8.21 22.68
N THR A 185 7.64 7.85 21.79
CA THR A 185 7.67 6.58 21.07
C THR A 185 8.15 6.85 19.66
N ALA A 186 9.23 6.19 19.25
CA ALA A 186 9.75 6.25 17.87
C ALA A 186 9.45 4.93 17.16
N THR A 187 8.95 5.02 15.94
CA THR A 187 8.73 3.85 15.06
C THR A 187 9.55 4.03 13.79
N PHE A 188 10.54 3.16 13.59
CA PHE A 188 11.27 3.07 12.34
C PHE A 188 10.58 2.11 11.40
N TYR A 189 10.57 2.47 10.12
CA TYR A 189 9.98 1.69 9.05
C TYR A 189 11.06 1.12 8.16
N GLU A 190 11.02 -0.21 8.01
CA GLU A 190 11.92 -0.98 7.14
C GLU A 190 11.10 -1.71 6.08
N THR A 191 11.76 -2.14 5.00
CA THR A 191 11.13 -2.96 3.95
C THR A 191 11.79 -4.33 3.86
N MET A 192 10.98 -5.37 3.63
CA MET A 192 11.48 -6.72 3.34
C MET A 192 12.04 -6.86 1.92
N VAL A 193 11.77 -5.88 1.04
CA VAL A 193 12.26 -5.90 -0.34
C VAL A 193 13.78 -5.80 -0.35
N GLY A 194 14.46 -6.83 -0.85
CA GLY A 194 15.92 -6.93 -0.87
C GLY A 194 16.57 -7.36 0.44
N GLY A 195 15.78 -7.67 1.47
CA GLY A 195 16.25 -8.24 2.73
C GLY A 195 16.37 -9.76 2.67
N THR A 196 17.13 -10.32 3.64
CA THR A 196 17.16 -11.77 3.86
C THR A 196 15.87 -12.21 4.56
N ALA A 197 15.18 -13.20 4.03
CA ALA A 197 13.99 -13.75 4.65
C ALA A 197 14.28 -14.15 6.11
N ASP A 198 13.38 -13.81 7.01
CA ASP A 198 13.29 -14.27 8.40
C ASP A 198 14.40 -13.86 9.39
N ALA A 199 15.42 -13.11 8.99
CA ALA A 199 16.47 -12.71 9.92
C ALA A 199 15.96 -11.72 11.00
N GLY A 200 15.84 -12.17 12.24
CA GLY A 200 15.49 -11.34 13.41
C GLY A 200 14.00 -11.09 13.64
N LEU A 201 13.10 -11.71 12.87
CA LEU A 201 11.67 -11.72 13.18
C LEU A 201 11.37 -12.74 14.31
N PRO A 202 10.41 -12.44 15.21
CA PRO A 202 9.95 -13.42 16.18
C PRO A 202 9.36 -14.65 15.47
N GLU A 203 9.48 -15.80 16.11
CA GLU A 203 9.13 -17.11 15.52
C GLU A 203 7.67 -17.20 15.05
N SER A 204 6.77 -16.44 15.70
CA SER A 204 5.35 -16.32 15.33
C SER A 204 5.11 -15.63 13.98
N GLU A 205 6.04 -14.83 13.49
CA GLU A 205 5.91 -14.09 12.24
C GLU A 205 6.70 -14.70 11.08
N ARG A 206 7.58 -15.68 11.36
CA ARG A 206 8.37 -16.41 10.34
C ARG A 206 7.51 -17.37 9.51
N ALA A 207 6.43 -17.89 10.08
CA ALA A 207 5.60 -18.93 9.48
C ALA A 207 4.52 -18.41 8.49
N ALA A 208 4.43 -17.10 8.27
CA ALA A 208 3.40 -16.47 7.43
C ALA A 208 3.89 -16.10 6.01
N SER A 209 5.07 -16.57 5.61
CA SER A 209 5.68 -16.31 4.28
C SER A 209 5.53 -17.48 3.32
#